data_eafc2b01a154ff21a11f09fb7cef6f1f
#
_entry.id   eafc2b01a154ff21a11f09fb7cef6f1f
#
_cell.length_a   1.000
_cell.length_b   1.000
_cell.length_c   1.000
_cell.angle_alpha   90.00
_cell.angle_beta   90.00
_cell.angle_gamma   90.00
#
_symmetry.space_group_name_H-M   'P 1'
#
loop_
_entity.id
_entity.type
_entity.pdbx_description
1 polymer ?
#
loop_
_entity_poly.entity_id
_entity_poly.type
_entity_poly.pdbx_seq_one_letter_code
_entity_poly.pdbx_strand_id
1 'polypeptide(L)'
;MAPSGYFDSPWPCEDAGPSRLQTPHNAACLNLQPGKKLACTSKRTQMSTMTVLGAPGEVFLLTHSAVRSYLGMGTTAQVSRIDPVTLETLECSPRLEGGPMWPGGMAVHANGHIVVVYGRHAHKLNRQCQAVASYVLPVNEPYNSFVVLDNGLIVTKNLSDSTPAQLTTLHPDSFKAASSDVVCPEASIARLSAHGNTVYVVGISRIFRYHWHEASQNLVRDTDWEFHYLQDATQSFGWDMVIDGEHGWFMDNGKHNYFMSMLGAGIHKAANRLIRVSLHNAQSHQSWEVSGLPHGSITNPPLIDLKRRIVLGYDSANRHLRAWKIKSIQNGNAHDVELTPLWHHDNFGAASHMLLFANTGEVCVNDYSRFNEKVLVLDIETGQEKARVQTGGNMQGVVFPSAGWHQDFYRSSMYRLARMYVATVECLCLRL
;
A
#
# COMPACT_ATOMS: atom_id res chain seq x y z
N MET A 1 13.01 -4.27 13.29
CA MET A 1 13.67 -4.97 12.17
C MET A 1 12.64 -5.20 11.08
N ALA A 2 13.02 -5.11 9.83
CA ALA A 2 12.15 -5.47 8.71
C ALA A 2 11.82 -6.98 8.73
N PRO A 3 10.73 -7.44 8.09
CA PRO A 3 10.44 -8.86 7.91
C PRO A 3 11.59 -9.59 7.20
N SER A 4 11.81 -10.87 7.51
CA SER A 4 13.03 -11.61 7.12
C SER A 4 13.30 -11.68 5.62
N GLY A 5 12.28 -11.70 4.78
CA GLY A 5 12.40 -11.67 3.31
C GLY A 5 12.82 -10.31 2.72
N TYR A 6 12.82 -9.24 3.51
CA TYR A 6 13.09 -7.88 3.07
C TYR A 6 14.40 -7.35 3.62
N PHE A 7 14.97 -6.37 2.92
CA PHE A 7 16.16 -5.67 3.37
C PHE A 7 15.90 -4.95 4.71
N ASP A 8 16.86 -4.99 5.63
CA ASP A 8 16.69 -4.35 6.95
C ASP A 8 16.81 -2.82 6.84
N SER A 9 15.71 -2.20 6.43
CA SER A 9 15.55 -0.76 6.33
C SER A 9 14.19 -0.33 6.92
N PRO A 10 13.99 0.95 7.21
CA PRO A 10 12.72 1.44 7.75
C PRO A 10 11.52 1.20 6.83
N TRP A 11 11.73 1.17 5.51
CA TRP A 11 10.68 1.07 4.51
C TRP A 11 11.13 0.31 3.26
N PRO A 12 11.36 -1.01 3.36
CA PRO A 12 11.94 -1.78 2.27
C PRO A 12 10.99 -2.05 1.09
N CYS A 13 9.69 -1.86 1.28
CA CYS A 13 8.68 -2.14 0.28
C CYS A 13 7.42 -1.30 0.50
N GLU A 14 6.43 -1.48 -0.36
CA GLU A 14 5.08 -0.95 -0.25
C GLU A 14 4.48 -1.24 1.13
N ASP A 15 3.89 -0.22 1.77
CA ASP A 15 3.26 -0.29 3.09
C ASP A 15 4.19 -0.82 4.22
N ALA A 16 5.49 -0.69 4.03
CA ALA A 16 6.57 -1.12 4.92
C ALA A 16 6.72 -2.64 5.10
N GLY A 17 5.87 -3.48 4.54
CA GLY A 17 5.99 -4.93 4.71
C GLY A 17 4.80 -5.72 4.16
N PRO A 18 4.91 -7.06 4.17
CA PRO A 18 3.89 -7.93 3.59
C PRO A 18 2.57 -7.90 4.37
N SER A 19 2.58 -7.51 5.65
CA SER A 19 1.39 -7.31 6.49
C SER A 19 0.70 -5.96 6.28
N ARG A 20 1.28 -5.07 5.48
CA ARG A 20 0.72 -3.75 5.08
C ARG A 20 0.36 -2.84 6.25
N LEU A 21 1.15 -2.83 7.30
CA LEU A 21 0.88 -2.02 8.51
C LEU A 21 1.12 -0.52 8.32
N GLN A 22 1.72 -0.10 7.21
CA GLN A 22 1.96 1.31 6.88
C GLN A 22 2.76 2.07 7.96
N THR A 23 3.66 1.34 8.63
CA THR A 23 4.45 1.83 9.77
C THR A 23 5.91 1.46 9.59
N PRO A 24 6.87 2.40 9.73
CA PRO A 24 8.29 2.10 9.60
C PRO A 24 8.77 1.06 10.63
N HIS A 25 9.68 0.19 10.21
CA HIS A 25 10.22 -0.91 11.04
C HIS A 25 11.19 -0.47 12.12
N ASN A 26 11.58 0.79 12.15
CA ASN A 26 12.47 1.36 13.16
C ASN A 26 11.75 2.36 14.05
N ALA A 27 12.53 3.04 14.90
CA ALA A 27 12.03 4.12 15.73
C ALA A 27 11.81 5.45 14.98
N ALA A 28 11.63 5.41 13.64
CA ALA A 28 11.38 6.62 12.87
C ALA A 28 10.17 7.38 13.42
N CYS A 29 10.29 8.68 13.48
CA CYS A 29 9.24 9.60 13.92
C CYS A 29 9.37 10.90 13.14
N LEU A 30 8.27 11.57 12.90
CA LEU A 30 8.29 12.92 12.37
C LEU A 30 8.58 13.93 13.50
N ASN A 31 8.00 13.68 14.67
CA ASN A 31 8.18 14.45 15.90
C ASN A 31 7.91 15.95 15.71
N LEU A 32 6.74 16.24 15.18
CA LEU A 32 6.30 17.60 14.89
C LEU A 32 5.90 18.32 16.18
N GLN A 33 6.82 19.05 16.76
CA GLN A 33 6.64 19.80 18.00
C GLN A 33 6.02 21.18 17.74
N PRO A 34 5.39 21.82 18.75
CA PRO A 34 4.96 23.21 18.66
C PRO A 34 6.11 24.13 18.19
N GLY A 35 5.82 25.06 17.29
CA GLY A 35 6.83 25.94 16.70
C GLY A 35 7.65 25.34 15.55
N LYS A 36 7.46 24.07 15.22
CA LYS A 36 7.98 23.44 14.01
C LYS A 36 6.94 23.50 12.90
N LYS A 37 7.39 23.45 11.65
CA LYS A 37 6.53 23.41 10.47
C LYS A 37 6.86 22.21 9.60
N LEU A 38 5.86 21.72 8.88
CA LEU A 38 6.06 20.77 7.80
C LEU A 38 6.46 21.55 6.54
N ALA A 39 7.63 21.29 6.01
CA ALA A 39 8.10 21.82 4.75
C ALA A 39 8.06 20.74 3.65
N CYS A 40 8.05 21.17 2.40
CA CYS A 40 8.00 20.29 1.24
C CYS A 40 9.04 20.69 0.19
N THR A 41 9.83 19.73 -0.25
CA THR A 41 10.59 19.79 -1.49
C THR A 41 9.94 18.86 -2.49
N SER A 42 9.70 19.29 -3.72
CA SER A 42 9.06 18.43 -4.73
C SER A 42 9.68 18.58 -6.09
N LYS A 43 9.66 17.47 -6.87
CA LYS A 43 10.21 17.38 -8.22
C LYS A 43 9.19 16.76 -9.17
N ARG A 44 9.12 17.27 -10.39
CA ARG A 44 8.34 16.62 -11.47
C ARG A 44 9.03 15.32 -11.88
N THR A 45 8.23 14.29 -12.12
CA THR A 45 8.68 12.96 -12.52
C THR A 45 7.84 12.47 -13.71
N GLN A 46 8.20 11.33 -14.27
CA GLN A 46 7.22 10.50 -14.96
C GLN A 46 6.16 10.04 -13.95
N MET A 47 5.15 9.30 -14.38
CA MET A 47 4.15 8.79 -13.44
C MET A 47 4.86 8.00 -12.35
N SER A 48 4.91 8.54 -11.14
CA SER A 48 5.59 7.94 -9.99
C SER A 48 4.62 7.13 -9.16
N THR A 49 5.08 5.99 -8.66
CA THR A 49 4.25 5.05 -7.90
C THR A 49 4.63 5.08 -6.42
N MET A 50 5.87 4.78 -6.11
CA MET A 50 6.34 4.64 -4.73
C MET A 50 7.84 4.90 -4.61
N THR A 51 8.27 5.12 -3.38
CA THR A 51 9.67 5.05 -2.96
C THR A 51 9.85 3.92 -1.96
N VAL A 52 11.03 3.30 -1.97
CA VAL A 52 11.49 2.32 -0.97
C VAL A 52 12.90 2.66 -0.53
N LEU A 53 13.29 2.19 0.65
CA LEU A 53 14.58 2.46 1.26
C LEU A 53 15.46 1.20 1.23
N GLY A 54 16.71 1.38 0.85
CA GLY A 54 17.77 0.37 0.94
C GLY A 54 18.66 0.57 2.18
N ALA A 55 19.99 0.67 2.01
CA ALA A 55 20.92 1.03 3.07
C ALA A 55 20.76 2.51 3.48
N PRO A 56 21.33 2.93 4.61
CA PRO A 56 21.24 4.32 5.05
C PRO A 56 21.61 5.32 3.95
N GLY A 57 20.69 6.25 3.68
CA GLY A 57 20.81 7.25 2.61
C GLY A 57 20.38 6.77 1.22
N GLU A 58 20.03 5.52 1.01
CA GLU A 58 19.48 5.04 -0.27
C GLU A 58 17.96 5.18 -0.32
N VAL A 59 17.50 5.84 -1.35
CA VAL A 59 16.07 5.99 -1.70
C VAL A 59 15.89 5.60 -3.16
N PHE A 60 15.03 4.64 -3.42
CA PHE A 60 14.70 4.19 -4.77
C PHE A 60 13.29 4.64 -5.13
N LEU A 61 13.13 5.21 -6.32
CA LEU A 61 11.86 5.70 -6.87
C LEU A 61 11.47 4.84 -8.06
N LEU A 62 10.24 4.31 -8.04
CA LEU A 62 9.61 3.64 -9.19
C LEU A 62 8.77 4.62 -9.98
N THR A 63 9.06 4.73 -11.27
CA THR A 63 8.29 5.51 -12.24
C THR A 63 7.90 4.66 -13.44
N HIS A 64 6.89 5.07 -14.20
CA HIS A 64 6.47 4.37 -15.41
C HIS A 64 5.89 5.31 -16.48
N SER A 65 5.83 4.81 -17.73
CA SER A 65 5.41 5.57 -18.89
C SER A 65 3.91 5.39 -19.19
N ALA A 66 3.02 6.03 -18.43
CA ALA A 66 1.57 5.91 -18.63
C ALA A 66 1.10 6.40 -20.00
N VAL A 67 1.69 7.49 -20.54
CA VAL A 67 1.28 8.07 -21.82
C VAL A 67 1.38 7.07 -22.99
N ARG A 68 2.34 6.16 -22.96
CA ARG A 68 2.50 5.13 -24.00
C ARG A 68 1.29 4.20 -24.08
N SER A 69 0.65 3.91 -22.94
CA SER A 69 -0.56 3.06 -22.88
C SER A 69 -1.72 3.67 -23.65
N TYR A 70 -1.91 4.99 -23.54
CA TYR A 70 -2.95 5.70 -24.28
C TYR A 70 -2.72 5.71 -25.79
N LEU A 71 -1.49 5.48 -26.23
CA LEU A 71 -1.10 5.38 -27.64
C LEU A 71 -1.09 3.92 -28.16
N GLY A 72 -1.60 2.98 -27.38
CA GLY A 72 -1.57 1.55 -27.73
C GLY A 72 -0.16 0.94 -27.75
N MET A 73 0.84 1.61 -27.18
CA MET A 73 2.22 1.16 -27.12
C MET A 73 2.48 0.47 -25.78
N GLY A 74 3.33 -0.56 -25.78
CA GLY A 74 3.77 -1.21 -24.56
C GLY A 74 4.36 -0.21 -23.57
N THR A 75 3.98 -0.32 -22.28
CA THR A 75 4.49 0.56 -21.23
C THR A 75 5.84 0.08 -20.71
N THR A 76 6.57 0.96 -20.05
CA THR A 76 7.86 0.65 -19.43
C THR A 76 7.90 1.22 -18.02
N ALA A 77 8.59 0.54 -17.11
CA ALA A 77 8.95 1.07 -15.80
C ALA A 77 10.41 1.55 -15.78
N GLN A 78 10.76 2.31 -14.77
CA GLN A 78 12.11 2.75 -14.49
C GLN A 78 12.33 2.91 -12.99
N VAL A 79 13.46 2.46 -12.49
CA VAL A 79 13.90 2.66 -11.10
C VAL A 79 15.01 3.67 -11.09
N SER A 80 14.91 4.66 -10.21
CA SER A 80 15.97 5.66 -9.99
C SER A 80 16.39 5.64 -8.53
N ARG A 81 17.70 5.59 -8.26
CA ARG A 81 18.25 5.97 -6.96
C ARG A 81 18.33 7.49 -6.92
N ILE A 82 17.73 8.08 -5.92
CA ILE A 82 17.63 9.54 -5.78
C ILE A 82 18.37 10.03 -4.54
N ASP A 83 18.82 11.27 -4.59
CA ASP A 83 19.30 11.96 -3.41
C ASP A 83 18.15 12.16 -2.40
N PRO A 84 18.28 11.73 -1.14
CA PRO A 84 17.19 11.77 -0.17
C PRO A 84 16.75 13.19 0.22
N VAL A 85 17.56 14.22 -0.05
CA VAL A 85 17.28 15.60 0.34
C VAL A 85 16.83 16.44 -0.85
N THR A 86 17.58 16.40 -1.95
CA THR A 86 17.34 17.23 -3.14
C THR A 86 16.38 16.58 -4.14
N LEU A 87 16.14 15.28 -4.01
CA LEU A 87 15.37 14.44 -4.95
C LEU A 87 16.01 14.29 -6.33
N GLU A 88 17.27 14.73 -6.50
CA GLU A 88 17.98 14.59 -7.76
C GLU A 88 18.28 13.11 -8.04
N THR A 89 18.20 12.74 -9.32
CA THR A 89 18.51 11.38 -9.75
C THR A 89 20.01 11.16 -9.73
N LEU A 90 20.47 10.20 -8.95
CA LEU A 90 21.87 9.79 -8.83
C LEU A 90 22.20 8.67 -9.81
N GLU A 91 21.34 7.69 -9.90
CA GLU A 91 21.44 6.53 -10.79
C GLU A 91 20.08 6.16 -11.34
N CYS A 92 20.04 5.51 -12.48
CA CYS A 92 18.80 5.17 -13.16
C CYS A 92 18.93 3.84 -13.89
N SER A 93 17.90 3.01 -13.81
CA SER A 93 17.84 1.79 -14.59
C SER A 93 17.64 2.07 -16.08
N PRO A 94 17.96 1.12 -16.97
CA PRO A 94 17.38 1.13 -18.31
C PRO A 94 15.85 1.13 -18.22
N ARG A 95 15.17 1.36 -19.34
CA ARG A 95 13.72 1.15 -19.42
C ARG A 95 13.42 -0.33 -19.29
N LEU A 96 12.68 -0.67 -18.25
CA LEU A 96 12.26 -2.03 -17.95
C LEU A 96 10.96 -2.33 -18.71
N GLU A 97 10.89 -3.48 -19.36
CA GLU A 97 9.68 -3.90 -20.06
C GLU A 97 8.49 -4.02 -19.12
N GLY A 98 7.29 -3.68 -19.57
CA GLY A 98 6.07 -3.70 -18.79
C GLY A 98 4.94 -4.48 -19.44
N GLY A 99 4.20 -3.85 -20.35
CA GLY A 99 3.00 -4.41 -20.97
C GLY A 99 1.73 -3.69 -20.51
N PRO A 100 0.68 -4.40 -20.09
CA PRO A 100 -0.55 -3.77 -19.59
C PRO A 100 -0.27 -2.83 -18.41
N MET A 101 -0.88 -1.65 -18.42
CA MET A 101 -0.57 -0.57 -17.48
C MET A 101 -1.38 -0.67 -16.20
N TRP A 102 -0.68 -0.76 -15.08
CA TRP A 102 -1.17 -0.45 -13.73
C TRP A 102 0.03 -0.09 -12.87
N PRO A 103 -0.10 0.77 -11.84
CA PRO A 103 0.99 1.01 -10.90
C PRO A 103 1.50 -0.30 -10.30
N GLY A 104 2.75 -0.62 -10.56
CA GLY A 104 3.42 -1.83 -10.10
C GLY A 104 3.87 -1.76 -8.65
N GLY A 105 4.62 -2.78 -8.22
CA GLY A 105 5.23 -2.87 -6.91
C GLY A 105 6.76 -2.86 -6.97
N MET A 106 7.41 -2.41 -5.90
CA MET A 106 8.87 -2.42 -5.73
C MET A 106 9.23 -2.76 -4.29
N ALA A 107 10.29 -3.53 -4.13
CA ALA A 107 10.88 -3.81 -2.82
C ALA A 107 12.40 -3.97 -2.92
N VAL A 108 13.10 -3.74 -1.80
CA VAL A 108 14.47 -4.19 -1.61
C VAL A 108 14.43 -5.51 -0.87
N HIS A 109 14.86 -6.57 -1.51
CA HIS A 109 14.89 -7.92 -0.99
C HIS A 109 16.03 -8.10 0.03
N ALA A 110 15.93 -9.05 0.95
CA ALA A 110 16.95 -9.33 1.97
C ALA A 110 18.35 -9.61 1.38
N ASN A 111 18.43 -10.18 0.16
CA ASN A 111 19.71 -10.39 -0.54
C ASN A 111 20.30 -9.12 -1.17
N GLY A 112 19.71 -7.94 -0.93
CA GLY A 112 20.20 -6.64 -1.36
C GLY A 112 19.79 -6.24 -2.79
N HIS A 113 19.06 -7.07 -3.54
CA HIS A 113 18.56 -6.70 -4.86
C HIS A 113 17.24 -5.95 -4.77
N ILE A 114 16.99 -5.09 -5.75
CA ILE A 114 15.71 -4.43 -5.94
C ILE A 114 14.86 -5.33 -6.84
N VAL A 115 13.66 -5.65 -6.39
CA VAL A 115 12.65 -6.36 -7.17
C VAL A 115 11.57 -5.37 -7.59
N VAL A 116 11.18 -5.45 -8.85
CA VAL A 116 10.09 -4.66 -9.43
C VAL A 116 9.14 -5.59 -10.16
N VAL A 117 7.85 -5.46 -9.91
CA VAL A 117 6.81 -6.10 -10.71
C VAL A 117 5.99 -4.99 -11.37
N TYR A 118 5.95 -4.98 -12.70
CA TYR A 118 5.24 -3.97 -13.47
C TYR A 118 4.71 -4.53 -14.79
N GLY A 119 3.47 -4.22 -15.14
CA GLY A 119 2.79 -4.81 -16.29
C GLY A 119 2.75 -6.33 -16.13
N ARG A 120 3.27 -7.08 -17.10
CA ARG A 120 3.42 -8.53 -17.02
C ARG A 120 4.89 -8.98 -16.86
N HIS A 121 5.73 -8.16 -16.24
CA HIS A 121 7.14 -8.47 -16.05
C HIS A 121 7.54 -8.30 -14.59
N ALA A 122 8.42 -9.18 -14.13
CA ALA A 122 9.20 -9.01 -12.92
C ALA A 122 10.66 -8.72 -13.31
N HIS A 123 11.30 -7.79 -12.61
CA HIS A 123 12.68 -7.39 -12.84
C HIS A 123 13.47 -7.43 -11.54
N LYS A 124 14.72 -7.89 -11.65
CA LYS A 124 15.70 -7.88 -10.56
C LYS A 124 16.81 -6.92 -10.94
N LEU A 125 17.10 -5.98 -10.05
CA LEU A 125 18.16 -4.98 -10.22
C LEU A 125 19.15 -5.05 -9.06
N ASN A 126 20.38 -4.62 -9.32
CA ASN A 126 21.30 -4.33 -8.23
C ASN A 126 21.02 -2.93 -7.63
N ARG A 127 21.73 -2.57 -6.57
CA ARG A 127 21.52 -1.28 -5.87
C ARG A 127 22.02 -0.06 -6.66
N GLN A 128 22.77 -0.26 -7.76
CA GLN A 128 23.13 0.75 -8.76
C GLN A 128 22.08 0.86 -9.88
N CYS A 129 20.87 0.30 -9.64
CA CYS A 129 19.76 0.27 -10.60
C CYS A 129 20.06 -0.46 -11.92
N GLN A 130 21.10 -1.29 -11.99
CA GLN A 130 21.39 -2.08 -13.19
C GLN A 130 20.51 -3.34 -13.22
N ALA A 131 19.89 -3.63 -14.36
CA ALA A 131 19.09 -4.83 -14.53
C ALA A 131 19.99 -6.09 -14.50
N VAL A 132 19.63 -7.04 -13.64
CA VAL A 132 20.35 -8.31 -13.43
C VAL A 132 19.60 -9.47 -14.08
N ALA A 133 18.28 -9.51 -13.93
CA ALA A 133 17.42 -10.53 -14.48
C ALA A 133 16.00 -10.00 -14.72
N SER A 134 15.25 -10.69 -15.57
CA SER A 134 13.84 -10.43 -15.79
C SER A 134 13.08 -11.75 -15.98
N TYR A 135 11.78 -11.72 -15.68
CA TYR A 135 10.87 -12.83 -15.85
C TYR A 135 9.55 -12.34 -16.46
N VAL A 136 9.05 -13.01 -17.49
CA VAL A 136 7.75 -12.73 -18.10
C VAL A 136 6.69 -13.50 -17.35
N LEU A 137 5.78 -12.78 -16.72
CA LEU A 137 4.69 -13.36 -15.93
C LEU A 137 3.63 -13.97 -16.86
N PRO A 138 2.98 -15.08 -16.47
CA PRO A 138 2.23 -15.94 -17.40
C PRO A 138 0.97 -15.28 -17.97
N VAL A 139 0.22 -14.51 -17.15
CA VAL A 139 -1.03 -13.92 -17.60
C VAL A 139 -0.78 -12.58 -18.28
N ASN A 140 -1.43 -12.35 -19.44
CA ASN A 140 -1.29 -11.09 -20.17
C ASN A 140 -2.21 -10.00 -19.60
N GLU A 141 -2.08 -9.73 -18.31
CA GLU A 141 -2.78 -8.69 -17.54
C GLU A 141 -1.77 -7.92 -16.70
N PRO A 142 -2.14 -6.75 -16.17
CA PRO A 142 -1.24 -6.04 -15.27
C PRO A 142 -1.06 -6.81 -13.96
N TYR A 143 0.14 -6.72 -13.40
CA TYR A 143 0.48 -7.17 -12.05
C TYR A 143 0.74 -5.92 -11.21
N ASN A 144 0.06 -5.79 -10.09
CA ASN A 144 0.05 -4.55 -9.31
C ASN A 144 0.97 -4.57 -8.09
N SER A 145 1.46 -5.73 -7.68
CA SER A 145 2.23 -5.88 -6.45
C SER A 145 2.80 -7.29 -6.32
N PHE A 146 3.60 -7.47 -5.30
CA PHE A 146 4.09 -8.77 -4.85
C PHE A 146 4.36 -8.72 -3.34
N VAL A 147 4.53 -9.87 -2.74
CA VAL A 147 5.03 -10.03 -1.37
C VAL A 147 6.28 -10.90 -1.38
N VAL A 148 7.17 -10.67 -0.43
CA VAL A 148 8.30 -11.55 -0.15
C VAL A 148 7.99 -12.30 1.12
N LEU A 149 8.07 -13.62 1.08
CA LEU A 149 7.83 -14.50 2.21
C LEU A 149 9.06 -14.53 3.15
N ASP A 150 8.89 -15.08 4.35
CA ASP A 150 9.99 -15.17 5.31
C ASP A 150 11.15 -16.05 4.82
N ASN A 151 10.88 -17.03 3.95
CA ASN A 151 11.90 -17.83 3.29
C ASN A 151 12.54 -17.14 2.06
N GLY A 152 12.18 -15.88 1.78
CA GLY A 152 12.70 -15.07 0.69
C GLY A 152 12.03 -15.26 -0.66
N LEU A 153 11.09 -16.18 -0.81
CA LEU A 153 10.38 -16.36 -2.08
C LEU A 153 9.48 -15.17 -2.39
N ILE A 154 9.42 -14.80 -3.67
CA ILE A 154 8.63 -13.68 -4.17
C ILE A 154 7.33 -14.22 -4.74
N VAL A 155 6.18 -13.77 -4.24
CA VAL A 155 4.87 -14.18 -4.75
C VAL A 155 4.14 -12.98 -5.32
N THR A 156 3.67 -13.11 -6.56
CA THR A 156 2.87 -12.09 -7.26
C THR A 156 1.65 -12.69 -7.91
N LYS A 157 0.70 -11.85 -8.34
CA LYS A 157 -0.49 -12.27 -9.10
C LYS A 157 -0.93 -11.21 -10.10
N ASN A 158 -1.65 -11.62 -11.16
CA ASN A 158 -2.34 -10.68 -12.05
C ASN A 158 -3.46 -9.92 -11.32
N LEU A 159 -3.75 -8.73 -11.81
CA LEU A 159 -4.85 -7.87 -11.36
C LEU A 159 -5.98 -7.92 -12.37
N SER A 160 -7.14 -8.38 -11.94
CA SER A 160 -8.37 -8.41 -12.76
C SER A 160 -9.60 -8.46 -11.85
N ASP A 161 -10.74 -7.96 -12.32
CA ASP A 161 -12.05 -8.14 -11.67
C ASP A 161 -12.90 -9.24 -12.36
N SER A 162 -12.33 -9.90 -13.38
CA SER A 162 -13.02 -10.90 -14.20
C SER A 162 -12.19 -12.17 -14.45
N THR A 163 -10.88 -12.05 -14.64
CA THR A 163 -9.98 -13.19 -14.82
C THR A 163 -9.52 -13.70 -13.45
N PRO A 164 -9.62 -15.01 -13.16
CA PRO A 164 -9.11 -15.59 -11.93
C PRO A 164 -7.65 -15.20 -11.65
N ALA A 165 -7.35 -14.89 -10.39
CA ALA A 165 -5.99 -14.56 -9.99
C ALA A 165 -5.09 -15.81 -10.10
N GLN A 166 -3.94 -15.66 -10.75
CA GLN A 166 -2.93 -16.69 -10.86
C GLN A 166 -1.69 -16.25 -10.08
N LEU A 167 -1.34 -17.01 -9.05
CA LEU A 167 -0.18 -16.77 -8.21
C LEU A 167 1.06 -17.40 -8.87
N THR A 168 2.08 -16.58 -9.06
CA THR A 168 3.39 -16.98 -9.55
C THR A 168 4.41 -16.78 -8.43
N THR A 169 5.20 -17.83 -8.15
CA THR A 169 6.27 -17.78 -7.13
C THR A 169 7.62 -17.78 -7.84
N LEU A 170 8.48 -16.81 -7.49
CA LEU A 170 9.82 -16.67 -8.05
C LEU A 170 10.90 -16.91 -6.99
N HIS A 171 11.96 -17.60 -7.36
CA HIS A 171 13.15 -17.75 -6.51
C HIS A 171 14.00 -16.47 -6.59
N PRO A 172 14.38 -15.84 -5.46
CA PRO A 172 15.03 -14.53 -5.47
C PRO A 172 16.41 -14.51 -6.11
N ASP A 173 17.16 -15.61 -6.07
CA ASP A 173 18.52 -15.68 -6.61
C ASP A 173 18.53 -16.03 -8.10
N SER A 174 17.91 -17.12 -8.51
CA SER A 174 17.83 -17.52 -9.92
C SER A 174 16.88 -16.66 -10.75
N PHE A 175 15.93 -16.00 -10.10
CA PHE A 175 14.86 -15.19 -10.68
C PHE A 175 14.02 -15.94 -11.72
N LYS A 176 13.79 -17.24 -11.42
CA LYS A 176 12.94 -18.17 -12.19
C LYS A 176 11.77 -18.61 -11.35
N ALA A 177 10.76 -19.22 -11.97
CA ALA A 177 9.66 -19.84 -11.23
C ALA A 177 10.21 -20.84 -10.19
N ALA A 178 9.76 -20.68 -8.95
CA ALA A 178 10.13 -21.57 -7.84
C ALA A 178 9.19 -22.76 -7.74
N SER A 179 7.98 -22.62 -8.28
CA SER A 179 6.94 -23.66 -8.29
C SER A 179 6.07 -23.51 -9.54
N SER A 180 5.14 -24.44 -9.73
CA SER A 180 4.03 -24.26 -10.67
C SER A 180 3.13 -23.11 -10.20
N ASP A 181 2.53 -22.41 -11.17
CA ASP A 181 1.55 -21.36 -10.87
C ASP A 181 0.28 -21.96 -10.23
N VAL A 182 -0.33 -21.20 -9.31
CA VAL A 182 -1.54 -21.62 -8.61
C VAL A 182 -2.68 -20.68 -8.97
N VAL A 183 -3.76 -21.24 -9.52
CA VAL A 183 -4.96 -20.47 -9.89
C VAL A 183 -5.88 -20.35 -8.69
N CYS A 184 -6.22 -19.11 -8.35
CA CYS A 184 -7.21 -18.78 -7.33
C CYS A 184 -8.64 -19.01 -7.88
N PRO A 185 -9.61 -19.42 -7.07
CA PRO A 185 -10.99 -19.60 -7.52
C PRO A 185 -11.66 -18.31 -8.03
N GLU A 186 -11.14 -17.14 -7.68
CA GLU A 186 -11.72 -15.85 -8.05
C GLU A 186 -10.69 -14.90 -8.65
N ALA A 187 -11.19 -13.91 -9.36
CA ALA A 187 -10.45 -12.72 -9.73
C ALA A 187 -10.08 -11.89 -8.49
N SER A 188 -9.06 -11.05 -8.58
CA SER A 188 -8.61 -10.22 -7.46
C SER A 188 -8.01 -8.90 -7.96
N ILE A 189 -8.55 -7.80 -7.45
CA ILE A 189 -8.04 -6.44 -7.66
C ILE A 189 -7.01 -6.08 -6.59
N ALA A 190 -7.25 -6.50 -5.35
CA ALA A 190 -6.42 -6.21 -4.20
C ALA A 190 -4.97 -6.68 -4.38
N ARG A 191 -4.06 -6.02 -3.72
CA ARG A 191 -2.69 -6.48 -3.59
C ARG A 191 -2.61 -7.64 -2.62
N LEU A 192 -1.57 -8.46 -2.77
CA LEU A 192 -1.32 -9.55 -1.84
C LEU A 192 -0.93 -9.01 -0.46
N SER A 193 -1.32 -9.74 0.57
CA SER A 193 -0.78 -9.60 1.92
C SER A 193 -0.19 -10.93 2.35
N ALA A 194 0.81 -10.90 3.23
CA ALA A 194 1.39 -12.13 3.76
C ALA A 194 1.80 -11.99 5.22
N HIS A 195 1.85 -13.13 5.90
CA HIS A 195 2.39 -13.27 7.25
C HIS A 195 3.19 -14.57 7.34
N GLY A 196 4.48 -14.45 7.65
CA GLY A 196 5.39 -15.60 7.55
C GLY A 196 5.48 -16.12 6.10
N ASN A 197 5.24 -17.41 5.94
CA ASN A 197 5.18 -18.07 4.63
C ASN A 197 3.73 -18.31 4.14
N THR A 198 2.80 -17.50 4.62
CA THR A 198 1.38 -17.58 4.29
C THR A 198 0.95 -16.35 3.50
N VAL A 199 0.29 -16.56 2.36
CA VAL A 199 -0.23 -15.53 1.46
C VAL A 199 -1.74 -15.46 1.55
N TYR A 200 -2.29 -14.26 1.56
CA TYR A 200 -3.72 -13.99 1.52
C TYR A 200 -4.09 -13.26 0.23
N VAL A 201 -5.13 -13.75 -0.43
CA VAL A 201 -5.67 -13.19 -1.67
C VAL A 201 -7.09 -12.71 -1.40
N VAL A 202 -7.30 -11.41 -1.41
CA VAL A 202 -8.64 -10.83 -1.36
C VAL A 202 -9.25 -10.94 -2.77
N GLY A 203 -10.10 -11.93 -2.97
CA GLY A 203 -10.86 -12.14 -4.19
C GLY A 203 -12.04 -11.16 -4.30
N ILE A 204 -12.82 -11.28 -5.38
CA ILE A 204 -13.97 -10.38 -5.63
C ILE A 204 -15.14 -10.59 -4.64
N SER A 205 -15.21 -11.74 -3.96
CA SER A 205 -16.23 -12.02 -2.94
C SER A 205 -15.68 -12.72 -1.70
N ARG A 206 -14.51 -13.35 -1.77
CA ARG A 206 -13.93 -14.16 -0.70
C ARG A 206 -12.45 -13.82 -0.50
N ILE A 207 -11.92 -14.14 0.69
CA ILE A 207 -10.48 -14.16 0.94
C ILE A 207 -10.03 -15.61 0.97
N PHE A 208 -8.91 -15.86 0.26
CA PHE A 208 -8.28 -17.18 0.18
C PHE A 208 -6.92 -17.13 0.86
N ARG A 209 -6.54 -18.25 1.50
CA ARG A 209 -5.25 -18.44 2.15
C ARG A 209 -4.43 -19.51 1.45
N TYR A 210 -3.12 -19.25 1.30
CA TYR A 210 -2.15 -20.16 0.68
C TYR A 210 -0.93 -20.27 1.57
N HIS A 211 -0.44 -21.47 1.79
CA HIS A 211 0.79 -21.73 2.53
C HIS A 211 1.88 -22.21 1.60
N TRP A 212 3.09 -21.70 1.76
CA TRP A 212 4.25 -22.32 1.14
C TRP A 212 4.56 -23.64 1.83
N HIS A 213 4.58 -24.72 1.09
CA HIS A 213 4.80 -26.05 1.61
C HIS A 213 6.19 -26.54 1.21
N GLU A 214 7.13 -26.57 2.17
CA GLU A 214 8.55 -26.86 1.91
C GLU A 214 8.78 -28.27 1.32
N ALA A 215 8.03 -29.27 1.75
CA ALA A 215 8.22 -30.64 1.25
C ALA A 215 7.83 -30.80 -0.22
N SER A 216 6.81 -30.10 -0.70
CA SER A 216 6.38 -30.15 -2.11
C SER A 216 6.95 -28.99 -2.93
N GLN A 217 7.66 -28.04 -2.31
CA GLN A 217 8.17 -26.83 -2.94
C GLN A 217 7.09 -26.13 -3.77
N ASN A 218 5.91 -25.92 -3.15
CA ASN A 218 4.77 -25.33 -3.84
C ASN A 218 3.91 -24.50 -2.88
N LEU A 219 3.16 -23.55 -3.47
CA LEU A 219 2.15 -22.80 -2.77
C LEU A 219 0.84 -23.59 -2.78
N VAL A 220 0.32 -23.94 -1.60
CA VAL A 220 -0.85 -24.81 -1.44
C VAL A 220 -2.00 -24.01 -0.83
N ARG A 221 -3.17 -24.09 -1.47
CA ARG A 221 -4.38 -23.47 -0.93
C ARG A 221 -4.81 -24.21 0.35
N ASP A 222 -5.09 -23.41 1.37
CA ASP A 222 -5.77 -23.90 2.57
C ASP A 222 -7.28 -23.89 2.33
N THR A 223 -7.88 -25.08 2.25
CA THR A 223 -9.32 -25.23 2.01
C THR A 223 -10.15 -25.15 3.28
N ASP A 224 -9.53 -25.24 4.45
CA ASP A 224 -10.20 -25.19 5.76
C ASP A 224 -10.40 -23.74 6.24
N TRP A 225 -9.68 -22.79 5.60
CA TRP A 225 -9.81 -21.37 5.87
C TRP A 225 -10.17 -20.60 4.60
N GLU A 226 -11.40 -20.14 4.51
CA GLU A 226 -11.90 -19.29 3.46
C GLU A 226 -12.92 -18.33 4.06
N PHE A 227 -12.82 -17.03 3.76
CA PHE A 227 -13.73 -16.03 4.30
C PHE A 227 -14.61 -15.42 3.21
N HIS A 228 -15.88 -15.74 3.23
CA HIS A 228 -16.90 -15.18 2.31
C HIS A 228 -17.42 -13.86 2.88
N TYR A 229 -16.82 -12.73 2.48
CA TYR A 229 -17.15 -11.41 3.01
C TYR A 229 -18.26 -10.68 2.25
N LEU A 230 -18.42 -10.99 0.96
CA LEU A 230 -19.42 -10.34 0.10
C LEU A 230 -20.69 -11.20 0.02
N GLN A 231 -21.64 -10.88 0.86
CA GLN A 231 -22.92 -11.60 0.97
C GLN A 231 -24.10 -10.87 0.31
N ASP A 232 -23.90 -9.58 -0.02
CA ASP A 232 -24.93 -8.69 -0.54
C ASP A 232 -24.51 -8.12 -1.89
N ALA A 233 -25.39 -8.23 -2.90
CA ALA A 233 -25.18 -7.68 -4.24
C ALA A 233 -25.16 -6.13 -4.30
N THR A 234 -25.52 -5.46 -3.21
CA THR A 234 -25.41 -3.99 -3.11
C THR A 234 -23.99 -3.50 -2.82
N GLN A 235 -23.06 -4.41 -2.55
CA GLN A 235 -21.65 -4.17 -2.25
C GLN A 235 -20.74 -4.72 -3.34
N SER A 236 -19.49 -4.35 -3.32
CA SER A 236 -18.46 -4.85 -4.22
C SER A 236 -17.18 -5.26 -3.49
N PHE A 237 -16.23 -5.77 -4.25
CA PHE A 237 -14.98 -6.35 -3.74
C PHE A 237 -14.21 -5.45 -2.77
N GLY A 238 -13.47 -6.11 -1.89
CA GLY A 238 -12.52 -5.48 -0.98
C GLY A 238 -11.20 -5.13 -1.68
N TRP A 239 -10.44 -4.23 -1.05
CA TRP A 239 -9.06 -3.93 -1.39
C TRP A 239 -8.10 -4.57 -0.38
N ASP A 240 -6.88 -4.06 -0.33
CA ASP A 240 -5.75 -4.65 0.36
C ASP A 240 -6.05 -4.94 1.83
N MET A 241 -5.68 -6.12 2.29
CA MET A 241 -5.85 -6.54 3.67
C MET A 241 -4.60 -6.18 4.49
N VAL A 242 -4.82 -5.54 5.64
CA VAL A 242 -3.79 -5.28 6.66
C VAL A 242 -3.83 -6.40 7.70
N ILE A 243 -2.68 -6.92 8.09
CA ILE A 243 -2.57 -8.03 9.07
C ILE A 243 -1.98 -7.50 10.37
N ASP A 244 -2.72 -7.65 11.48
CA ASP A 244 -2.28 -7.23 12.82
C ASP A 244 -1.53 -8.33 13.60
N GLY A 245 -1.27 -9.46 12.95
CA GLY A 245 -0.68 -10.67 13.51
C GLY A 245 -1.70 -11.80 13.66
N GLU A 246 -2.89 -11.51 14.14
CA GLU A 246 -3.95 -12.52 14.38
C GLU A 246 -5.19 -12.31 13.50
N HIS A 247 -5.37 -11.12 12.97
CA HIS A 247 -6.56 -10.73 12.19
C HIS A 247 -6.16 -10.01 10.91
N GLY A 248 -6.97 -10.21 9.87
CA GLY A 248 -6.99 -9.42 8.68
C GLY A 248 -8.03 -8.29 8.78
N TRP A 249 -7.64 -7.07 8.39
CA TRP A 249 -8.49 -5.89 8.34
C TRP A 249 -8.51 -5.34 6.92
N PHE A 250 -9.67 -5.11 6.36
CA PHE A 250 -9.81 -4.53 5.03
C PHE A 250 -11.14 -3.77 4.91
N MET A 251 -11.31 -3.08 3.81
CA MET A 251 -12.56 -2.39 3.50
C MET A 251 -13.10 -2.88 2.17
N ASP A 252 -14.42 -2.90 2.02
CA ASP A 252 -15.11 -3.29 0.79
C ASP A 252 -15.60 -2.07 -0.04
N ASN A 253 -16.42 -2.32 -1.06
CA ASN A 253 -16.90 -1.35 -2.05
C ASN A 253 -15.78 -0.71 -2.88
N GLY A 254 -14.79 -1.51 -3.27
CA GLY A 254 -13.67 -1.07 -4.09
C GLY A 254 -14.00 -0.84 -5.57
N LYS A 255 -15.17 -1.21 -6.05
CA LYS A 255 -15.56 -1.00 -7.45
C LYS A 255 -16.06 0.43 -7.68
N HIS A 256 -15.33 1.18 -8.48
CA HIS A 256 -15.70 2.55 -8.84
C HIS A 256 -15.12 2.96 -10.21
N ASN A 257 -15.50 4.12 -10.71
CA ASN A 257 -14.96 4.67 -11.96
C ASN A 257 -13.60 5.31 -11.72
N TYR A 258 -12.55 4.71 -12.28
CA TYR A 258 -11.15 5.18 -12.15
C TYR A 258 -10.78 6.32 -13.12
N PHE A 259 -11.70 6.86 -13.87
CA PHE A 259 -11.37 7.88 -14.85
C PHE A 259 -11.12 9.24 -14.18
N MET A 260 -9.88 9.70 -14.21
CA MET A 260 -9.36 10.99 -13.75
C MET A 260 -9.46 11.30 -12.25
N SER A 261 -10.20 10.54 -11.46
CA SER A 261 -10.30 10.72 -10.01
C SER A 261 -10.61 9.40 -9.31
N MET A 262 -9.99 9.19 -8.17
CA MET A 262 -10.25 8.10 -7.25
C MET A 262 -11.23 8.50 -6.14
N LEU A 263 -11.80 9.71 -6.22
CA LEU A 263 -12.74 10.27 -5.25
C LEU A 263 -14.13 10.38 -5.83
N GLY A 264 -15.15 10.12 -5.00
CA GLY A 264 -16.54 10.40 -5.31
C GLY A 264 -17.14 9.56 -6.43
N ALA A 265 -16.65 8.34 -6.63
CA ALA A 265 -17.03 7.52 -7.77
C ALA A 265 -17.64 6.16 -7.40
N GLY A 266 -18.20 6.01 -6.21
CA GLY A 266 -18.83 4.77 -5.76
C GLY A 266 -19.97 4.34 -6.69
N ILE A 267 -19.96 3.06 -7.09
CA ILE A 267 -20.95 2.48 -8.04
C ILE A 267 -22.09 1.82 -7.28
N HIS A 268 -21.80 1.14 -6.17
CA HIS A 268 -22.77 0.40 -5.38
C HIS A 268 -23.50 1.29 -4.37
N LYS A 269 -24.75 0.93 -4.05
CA LYS A 269 -25.62 1.78 -3.20
C LYS A 269 -25.31 1.68 -1.72
N ALA A 270 -24.72 0.58 -1.26
CA ALA A 270 -24.43 0.38 0.16
C ALA A 270 -23.30 1.30 0.67
N ALA A 271 -23.29 1.55 1.96
CA ALA A 271 -22.12 2.11 2.65
C ALA A 271 -20.94 1.12 2.57
N ASN A 272 -19.72 1.64 2.47
CA ASN A 272 -18.54 0.77 2.58
C ASN A 272 -18.32 0.34 4.04
N ARG A 273 -17.80 -0.87 4.21
CA ARG A 273 -17.56 -1.47 5.53
C ARG A 273 -16.06 -1.61 5.80
N LEU A 274 -15.70 -1.41 7.04
CA LEU A 274 -14.47 -1.91 7.64
C LEU A 274 -14.75 -3.32 8.15
N ILE A 275 -13.98 -4.30 7.71
CA ILE A 275 -14.18 -5.72 8.01
C ILE A 275 -12.93 -6.25 8.70
N ARG A 276 -13.14 -7.04 9.75
CA ARG A 276 -12.11 -7.75 10.51
C ARG A 276 -12.42 -9.24 10.51
N VAL A 277 -11.43 -10.06 10.22
CA VAL A 277 -11.55 -11.53 10.22
C VAL A 277 -10.38 -12.17 10.96
N SER A 278 -10.66 -13.19 11.77
CA SER A 278 -9.61 -13.97 12.44
C SER A 278 -8.83 -14.83 11.43
N LEU A 279 -7.50 -14.78 11.49
CA LEU A 279 -6.64 -15.64 10.67
C LEU A 279 -6.63 -17.10 11.16
N HIS A 280 -7.13 -17.36 12.36
CA HIS A 280 -7.26 -18.72 12.89
C HIS A 280 -8.61 -19.38 12.54
N ASN A 281 -9.67 -18.57 12.48
CA ASN A 281 -11.03 -19.06 12.21
C ASN A 281 -11.81 -18.03 11.38
N ALA A 282 -12.02 -18.30 10.10
CA ALA A 282 -12.74 -17.42 9.18
C ALA A 282 -14.20 -17.15 9.58
N GLN A 283 -14.82 -17.99 10.43
CA GLN A 283 -16.16 -17.75 10.96
C GLN A 283 -16.18 -16.66 12.05
N SER A 284 -15.03 -16.35 12.65
CA SER A 284 -14.88 -15.25 13.62
C SER A 284 -14.55 -13.98 12.87
N HIS A 285 -15.57 -13.17 12.57
CA HIS A 285 -15.44 -11.92 11.84
C HIS A 285 -16.43 -10.87 12.34
N GLN A 286 -16.10 -9.62 12.11
CA GLN A 286 -16.92 -8.46 12.46
C GLN A 286 -16.87 -7.42 11.35
N SER A 287 -17.90 -6.60 11.22
CA SER A 287 -17.92 -5.49 10.24
C SER A 287 -18.62 -4.26 10.79
N TRP A 288 -18.17 -3.08 10.35
CA TRP A 288 -18.70 -1.77 10.73
C TRP A 288 -18.77 -0.87 9.50
N GLU A 289 -19.83 -0.09 9.37
CA GLU A 289 -19.91 0.94 8.33
C GLU A 289 -18.91 2.07 8.61
N VAL A 290 -18.16 2.49 7.60
CA VAL A 290 -17.16 3.55 7.75
C VAL A 290 -17.84 4.90 7.92
N SER A 291 -18.62 5.35 6.96
CA SER A 291 -19.36 6.61 7.04
C SER A 291 -20.84 6.42 7.39
N GLY A 292 -21.41 5.27 7.08
CA GLY A 292 -22.85 5.02 7.11
C GLY A 292 -23.62 5.69 5.96
N LEU A 293 -22.92 6.33 5.04
CA LEU A 293 -23.53 7.00 3.90
C LEU A 293 -23.62 6.07 2.68
N PRO A 294 -24.68 6.20 1.85
CA PRO A 294 -24.82 5.40 0.64
C PRO A 294 -23.72 5.72 -0.37
N HIS A 295 -23.53 4.78 -1.31
CA HIS A 295 -22.52 4.89 -2.36
C HIS A 295 -21.07 5.02 -1.84
N GLY A 296 -20.79 4.46 -0.66
CA GLY A 296 -19.45 4.40 -0.11
C GLY A 296 -18.48 3.67 -1.04
N SER A 297 -17.24 4.09 -1.07
CA SER A 297 -16.20 3.44 -1.88
C SER A 297 -14.80 3.66 -1.30
N ILE A 298 -13.90 2.77 -1.68
CA ILE A 298 -12.54 2.72 -1.13
C ILE A 298 -11.53 2.31 -2.20
N THR A 299 -10.29 2.76 -2.09
CA THR A 299 -9.15 2.37 -2.95
C THR A 299 -7.86 2.12 -2.18
N ASN A 300 -7.89 2.23 -0.87
CA ASN A 300 -6.73 2.06 0.02
C ASN A 300 -7.09 1.17 1.21
N PRO A 301 -6.11 0.49 1.83
CA PRO A 301 -6.35 -0.28 3.04
C PRO A 301 -6.67 0.63 4.25
N PRO A 302 -7.29 0.08 5.30
CA PRO A 302 -7.33 0.75 6.60
C PRO A 302 -5.93 0.90 7.17
N LEU A 303 -5.77 1.77 8.17
CA LEU A 303 -4.53 1.89 8.93
C LEU A 303 -4.76 1.43 10.37
N ILE A 304 -3.82 0.67 10.92
CA ILE A 304 -3.92 0.15 12.29
C ILE A 304 -2.71 0.60 13.11
N ASP A 305 -2.98 1.32 14.21
CA ASP A 305 -1.98 1.55 15.25
C ASP A 305 -2.11 0.45 16.33
N LEU A 306 -1.24 -0.52 16.24
CA LEU A 306 -1.19 -1.63 17.20
C LEU A 306 -0.87 -1.15 18.62
N LYS A 307 -0.02 -0.14 18.75
CA LYS A 307 0.42 0.40 20.05
C LYS A 307 -0.72 1.07 20.79
N ARG A 308 -1.52 1.87 20.08
CA ARG A 308 -2.65 2.60 20.66
C ARG A 308 -3.97 1.89 20.50
N ARG A 309 -3.98 0.76 19.77
CA ARG A 309 -5.21 0.05 19.42
C ARG A 309 -6.24 0.99 18.79
N ILE A 310 -5.84 1.63 17.70
CA ILE A 310 -6.68 2.54 16.93
C ILE A 310 -6.70 2.03 15.48
N VAL A 311 -7.88 2.07 14.85
CA VAL A 311 -8.04 1.79 13.43
C VAL A 311 -8.64 3.01 12.73
N LEU A 312 -8.08 3.33 11.54
CA LEU A 312 -8.59 4.38 10.66
C LEU A 312 -9.17 3.73 9.40
N GLY A 313 -10.32 4.22 8.97
CA GLY A 313 -10.96 3.85 7.71
C GLY A 313 -11.39 5.06 6.91
N TYR A 314 -11.44 4.88 5.60
CA TYR A 314 -11.91 5.87 4.65
C TYR A 314 -13.21 5.46 3.98
N ASP A 315 -14.03 6.45 3.70
CA ASP A 315 -15.00 6.44 2.61
C ASP A 315 -14.58 7.49 1.58
N SER A 316 -13.91 7.05 0.53
CA SER A 316 -13.37 7.95 -0.50
C SER A 316 -14.47 8.65 -1.29
N ALA A 317 -15.59 7.96 -1.57
CA ALA A 317 -16.72 8.50 -2.29
C ALA A 317 -17.41 9.63 -1.52
N ASN A 318 -17.67 9.42 -0.25
CA ASN A 318 -18.32 10.39 0.63
C ASN A 318 -17.33 11.33 1.31
N ARG A 319 -16.01 11.15 1.08
CA ARG A 319 -14.94 12.01 1.61
C ARG A 319 -14.89 12.03 3.14
N HIS A 320 -15.03 10.86 3.74
CA HIS A 320 -14.98 10.64 5.19
C HIS A 320 -13.72 9.90 5.61
N LEU A 321 -12.99 10.47 6.56
CA LEU A 321 -11.93 9.79 7.31
C LEU A 321 -12.41 9.61 8.74
N ARG A 322 -12.35 8.41 9.29
CA ARG A 322 -12.82 8.11 10.64
C ARG A 322 -11.81 7.25 11.39
N ALA A 323 -11.71 7.48 12.69
CA ALA A 323 -10.92 6.70 13.62
C ALA A 323 -11.76 6.08 14.73
N TRP A 324 -11.38 4.87 15.14
CA TRP A 324 -12.00 4.14 16.25
C TRP A 324 -10.93 3.59 17.18
N LYS A 325 -11.26 3.56 18.47
CA LYS A 325 -10.55 2.79 19.48
C LYS A 325 -11.00 1.35 19.44
N ILE A 326 -10.05 0.42 19.39
CA ILE A 326 -10.29 -1.01 19.46
C ILE A 326 -10.30 -1.43 20.94
N LYS A 327 -11.44 -1.87 21.45
CA LYS A 327 -11.60 -2.37 22.82
C LYS A 327 -11.90 -3.87 22.81
N SER A 328 -11.28 -4.61 23.71
CA SER A 328 -11.65 -6.03 23.93
C SER A 328 -12.99 -6.10 24.65
N ILE A 329 -13.86 -7.01 24.21
CA ILE A 329 -15.16 -7.26 24.88
C ILE A 329 -14.91 -8.21 26.07
N GLN A 330 -15.24 -7.74 27.28
CA GLN A 330 -15.27 -8.57 28.47
C GLN A 330 -16.54 -9.43 28.41
N ASN A 331 -16.44 -10.73 28.47
CA ASN A 331 -17.54 -11.73 28.38
C ASN A 331 -18.04 -12.05 26.95
N GLY A 332 -17.32 -11.64 25.89
CA GLY A 332 -17.56 -12.09 24.51
C GLY A 332 -16.62 -13.23 24.10
N ASN A 333 -16.68 -13.62 22.83
CA ASN A 333 -15.63 -14.47 22.27
C ASN A 333 -14.28 -13.77 22.42
N ALA A 334 -13.21 -14.51 22.72
CA ALA A 334 -11.88 -13.95 22.96
C ALA A 334 -11.34 -13.11 21.79
N HIS A 335 -11.93 -13.26 20.62
CA HIS A 335 -11.55 -12.56 19.39
C HIS A 335 -12.45 -11.36 19.04
N ASP A 336 -13.55 -11.12 19.76
CA ASP A 336 -14.46 -10.02 19.46
C ASP A 336 -13.96 -8.71 20.05
N VAL A 337 -14.18 -7.61 19.30
CA VAL A 337 -13.81 -6.25 19.69
C VAL A 337 -14.99 -5.31 19.53
N GLU A 338 -15.01 -4.25 20.34
CA GLU A 338 -15.86 -3.08 20.15
C GLU A 338 -15.04 -1.97 19.51
N LEU A 339 -15.57 -1.34 18.46
CA LEU A 339 -15.03 -0.12 17.91
C LEU A 339 -15.75 1.09 18.47
N THR A 340 -15.10 1.83 19.37
CA THR A 340 -15.60 3.08 19.92
C THR A 340 -15.14 4.25 19.06
N PRO A 341 -16.02 5.08 18.49
CA PRO A 341 -15.62 6.23 17.70
C PRO A 341 -14.73 7.18 18.51
N LEU A 342 -13.63 7.65 17.89
CA LEU A 342 -12.73 8.66 18.48
C LEU A 342 -12.97 10.03 17.84
N TRP A 343 -12.78 10.12 16.54
CA TRP A 343 -12.92 11.34 15.75
C TRP A 343 -13.23 11.02 14.29
N HIS A 344 -13.66 12.05 13.55
CA HIS A 344 -13.84 11.97 12.11
C HIS A 344 -13.55 13.32 11.44
N HIS A 345 -13.24 13.26 10.16
CA HIS A 345 -13.13 14.41 9.26
C HIS A 345 -14.06 14.22 8.07
N ASP A 346 -14.87 15.24 7.82
CA ASP A 346 -15.76 15.34 6.68
C ASP A 346 -15.11 16.17 5.56
N ASN A 347 -15.53 15.95 4.31
CA ASN A 347 -14.98 16.63 3.14
C ASN A 347 -13.47 16.40 2.93
N PHE A 348 -12.98 15.27 3.40
CA PHE A 348 -11.58 14.89 3.38
C PHE A 348 -11.28 14.07 2.12
N GLY A 349 -10.58 14.68 1.17
CA GLY A 349 -10.33 14.09 -0.15
C GLY A 349 -9.16 13.12 -0.18
N ALA A 350 -9.36 11.89 0.29
CA ALA A 350 -8.31 10.87 0.24
C ALA A 350 -8.72 9.63 -0.54
N ALA A 351 -7.77 9.08 -1.28
CA ALA A 351 -7.85 7.80 -1.96
C ALA A 351 -6.47 7.15 -2.04
N SER A 352 -5.64 7.35 -1.04
CA SER A 352 -4.23 6.92 -1.01
C SER A 352 -3.90 6.26 0.30
N HIS A 353 -2.87 5.44 0.26
CA HIS A 353 -2.33 4.82 1.47
C HIS A 353 -1.88 5.87 2.48
N MET A 354 -1.98 5.54 3.74
CA MET A 354 -1.55 6.37 4.87
C MET A 354 -0.15 5.98 5.31
N LEU A 355 0.45 6.79 6.17
CA LEU A 355 1.73 6.50 6.82
C LEU A 355 1.62 6.84 8.29
N LEU A 356 1.92 5.87 9.17
CA LEU A 356 1.89 6.04 10.61
C LEU A 356 3.30 6.06 11.20
N PHE A 357 3.64 7.13 11.88
CA PHE A 357 4.77 7.16 12.80
C PHE A 357 4.30 6.73 14.19
N ALA A 358 4.29 5.41 14.43
CA ALA A 358 3.70 4.81 15.65
C ALA A 358 4.33 5.28 16.95
N ASN A 359 5.61 5.72 16.95
CA ASN A 359 6.27 6.20 18.16
C ASN A 359 5.66 7.51 18.69
N THR A 360 5.28 8.40 17.79
CA THR A 360 4.74 9.72 18.11
C THR A 360 3.23 9.81 17.89
N GLY A 361 2.61 8.80 17.27
CA GLY A 361 1.18 8.81 16.95
C GLY A 361 0.81 9.82 15.86
N GLU A 362 1.75 10.10 14.96
CA GLU A 362 1.54 10.99 13.83
C GLU A 362 1.13 10.20 12.62
N VAL A 363 -0.05 10.48 12.07
CA VAL A 363 -0.52 9.86 10.83
C VAL A 363 -0.47 10.87 9.69
N CYS A 364 0.22 10.50 8.61
CA CYS A 364 0.32 11.31 7.40
C CYS A 364 -0.72 10.82 6.39
N VAL A 365 -1.56 11.75 5.95
CA VAL A 365 -2.66 11.50 5.03
C VAL A 365 -2.69 12.57 3.95
N ASN A 366 -3.29 12.27 2.79
CA ASN A 366 -3.52 13.31 1.80
C ASN A 366 -4.95 13.84 1.85
N ASP A 367 -5.09 15.11 1.52
CA ASP A 367 -6.35 15.78 1.25
C ASP A 367 -6.28 16.45 -0.12
N TYR A 368 -7.01 15.91 -1.07
CA TYR A 368 -7.03 16.39 -2.45
C TYR A 368 -8.32 17.14 -2.73
N SER A 369 -8.19 18.32 -3.29
CA SER A 369 -9.34 19.13 -3.73
C SER A 369 -8.98 19.98 -4.95
N ARG A 370 -9.80 19.94 -6.00
CA ARG A 370 -9.74 20.83 -7.17
C ARG A 370 -8.31 21.03 -7.71
N PHE A 371 -7.64 19.94 -8.13
CA PHE A 371 -6.28 19.96 -8.69
C PHE A 371 -5.19 20.42 -7.71
N ASN A 372 -5.45 20.32 -6.42
CA ASN A 372 -4.50 20.68 -5.38
C ASN A 372 -4.40 19.57 -4.35
N GLU A 373 -3.22 18.99 -4.23
CA GLU A 373 -2.93 17.98 -3.22
C GLU A 373 -2.24 18.61 -2.02
N LYS A 374 -2.79 18.34 -0.85
CA LYS A 374 -2.17 18.65 0.43
C LYS A 374 -1.84 17.36 1.15
N VAL A 375 -0.77 17.38 1.91
CA VAL A 375 -0.46 16.34 2.90
C VAL A 375 -0.65 16.94 4.28
N LEU A 376 -1.40 16.21 5.11
CA LEU A 376 -1.67 16.56 6.49
C LEU A 376 -0.96 15.58 7.42
N VAL A 377 -0.52 16.10 8.56
CA VAL A 377 -0.09 15.30 9.70
C VAL A 377 -1.13 15.48 10.78
N LEU A 378 -1.80 14.39 11.15
CA LEU A 378 -2.80 14.35 12.20
C LEU A 378 -2.24 13.62 13.43
N ASP A 379 -2.71 14.02 14.59
CA ASP A 379 -2.58 13.21 15.80
C ASP A 379 -3.59 12.05 15.74
N ILE A 380 -3.13 10.83 15.88
CA ILE A 380 -3.99 9.65 15.67
C ILE A 380 -5.04 9.47 16.78
N GLU A 381 -4.78 9.98 17.98
CA GLU A 381 -5.70 9.82 19.13
C GLU A 381 -6.82 10.87 19.11
N THR A 382 -6.53 12.08 18.64
CA THR A 382 -7.46 13.21 18.69
C THR A 382 -8.00 13.63 17.34
N GLY A 383 -7.35 13.21 16.23
CA GLY A 383 -7.63 13.71 14.89
C GLY A 383 -7.18 15.15 14.65
N GLN A 384 -6.57 15.80 15.63
CA GLN A 384 -6.12 17.18 15.51
C GLN A 384 -5.04 17.30 14.42
N GLU A 385 -5.21 18.27 13.54
CA GLU A 385 -4.18 18.59 12.55
C GLU A 385 -2.99 19.27 13.23
N LYS A 386 -1.82 18.64 13.12
CA LYS A 386 -0.55 19.19 13.63
C LYS A 386 0.12 20.08 12.58
N ALA A 387 0.00 19.72 11.31
CA ALA A 387 0.53 20.52 10.19
C ALA A 387 -0.08 20.08 8.85
N ARG A 388 0.03 20.96 7.87
CA ARG A 388 -0.25 20.68 6.46
C ARG A 388 0.74 21.36 5.53
N VAL A 389 0.94 20.77 4.34
CA VAL A 389 1.73 21.36 3.28
C VAL A 389 1.17 20.99 1.91
N GLN A 390 1.32 21.89 0.93
CA GLN A 390 0.99 21.58 -0.45
C GLN A 390 2.16 20.86 -1.12
N THR A 391 1.87 19.76 -1.83
CA THR A 391 2.90 19.02 -2.57
C THR A 391 3.14 19.56 -3.97
N GLY A 392 2.18 20.34 -4.49
CA GLY A 392 2.13 20.78 -5.87
C GLY A 392 1.63 19.71 -6.83
N GLY A 393 1.13 18.58 -6.32
CA GLY A 393 0.41 17.58 -7.10
C GLY A 393 -0.95 18.11 -7.56
N ASN A 394 -1.30 17.86 -8.81
CA ASN A 394 -2.55 18.35 -9.42
C ASN A 394 -3.47 17.23 -9.90
N MET A 395 -3.05 15.99 -9.78
CA MET A 395 -3.83 14.81 -10.15
C MET A 395 -3.80 13.81 -9.01
N GLN A 396 -4.97 13.27 -8.68
CA GLN A 396 -5.07 12.23 -7.70
C GLN A 396 -4.98 10.84 -8.34
N GLY A 397 -4.24 9.95 -7.70
CA GLY A 397 -4.15 8.55 -8.01
C GLY A 397 -3.97 7.73 -6.74
N VAL A 398 -3.95 6.42 -6.86
CA VAL A 398 -3.47 5.55 -5.79
C VAL A 398 -1.97 5.79 -5.66
N VAL A 399 -1.54 6.29 -4.53
CA VAL A 399 -0.14 6.62 -4.25
C VAL A 399 0.28 6.07 -2.90
N PHE A 400 1.55 5.73 -2.81
CA PHE A 400 2.14 5.07 -1.67
C PHE A 400 3.13 6.05 -1.01
N PRO A 401 2.86 6.49 0.22
CA PRO A 401 3.86 7.18 1.00
C PRO A 401 4.95 6.20 1.47
N SER A 402 6.10 6.72 1.84
CA SER A 402 7.14 5.98 2.53
C SER A 402 7.81 6.85 3.58
N ALA A 403 8.17 6.27 4.72
CA ALA A 403 9.03 6.95 5.68
C ALA A 403 10.38 7.28 5.02
N GLY A 404 11.04 8.34 5.49
CA GLY A 404 12.41 8.70 5.10
C GLY A 404 13.45 8.26 6.13
N TRP A 405 14.71 8.66 5.89
CA TRP A 405 15.85 8.33 6.76
C TRP A 405 15.97 9.25 7.97
N HIS A 406 15.34 10.41 7.91
CA HIS A 406 15.38 11.44 8.94
C HIS A 406 13.97 11.73 9.45
N GLN A 407 13.71 12.88 10.00
CA GLN A 407 12.35 13.34 10.34
C GLN A 407 11.62 13.78 9.06
N ASP A 408 11.43 12.85 8.13
CA ASP A 408 10.89 13.10 6.81
C ASP A 408 10.12 11.87 6.26
N PHE A 409 9.39 12.11 5.20
CA PHE A 409 8.71 11.07 4.45
C PHE A 409 8.51 11.51 2.98
N TYR A 410 8.34 10.54 2.10
CA TYR A 410 8.12 10.75 0.69
C TYR A 410 6.69 10.44 0.31
N ARG A 411 6.21 11.12 -0.73
CA ARG A 411 4.94 10.85 -1.35
C ARG A 411 5.05 11.00 -2.85
N SER A 412 4.66 9.96 -3.56
CA SER A 412 4.44 10.00 -4.99
C SER A 412 3.03 10.50 -5.29
N SER A 413 2.88 11.42 -6.23
CA SER A 413 1.63 11.71 -6.93
C SER A 413 1.84 11.41 -8.41
N MET A 414 0.80 11.47 -9.25
CA MET A 414 0.89 10.93 -10.62
C MET A 414 2.15 11.37 -11.39
N TYR A 415 2.53 12.66 -11.32
CA TYR A 415 3.70 13.20 -12.05
C TYR A 415 4.62 14.01 -11.15
N ARG A 416 4.65 13.68 -9.86
CA ARG A 416 5.45 14.42 -8.89
C ARG A 416 5.87 13.53 -7.75
N LEU A 417 7.13 13.65 -7.35
CA LEU A 417 7.62 13.17 -6.07
C LEU A 417 7.77 14.36 -5.13
N ALA A 418 7.29 14.21 -3.90
CA ALA A 418 7.42 15.19 -2.83
C ALA A 418 8.08 14.55 -1.60
N ARG A 419 8.99 15.27 -0.98
CA ARG A 419 9.56 14.99 0.33
C ARG A 419 9.02 15.99 1.32
N MET A 420 8.38 15.56 2.36
CA MET A 420 7.95 16.36 3.50
C MET A 420 8.92 16.16 4.66
N TYR A 421 9.27 17.24 5.34
CA TYR A 421 10.24 17.19 6.46
C TYR A 421 9.93 18.27 7.49
N VAL A 422 10.40 18.05 8.71
CA VAL A 422 10.24 19.00 9.81
C VAL A 422 11.30 20.09 9.69
N ALA A 423 10.87 21.36 9.62
CA ALA A 423 11.73 22.53 9.54
C ALA A 423 11.49 23.49 10.72
N THR A 424 12.54 24.20 11.14
CA THR A 424 12.41 25.36 12.03
C THR A 424 11.93 26.57 11.26
N VAL A 425 11.15 27.44 11.88
CA VAL A 425 10.58 28.64 11.24
C VAL A 425 11.68 29.56 10.71
N GLU A 426 12.85 29.62 11.37
CA GLU A 426 13.97 30.46 10.97
C GLU A 426 14.61 30.07 9.63
N CYS A 427 14.60 28.78 9.27
CA CYS A 427 15.16 28.33 7.97
C CYS A 427 14.32 28.68 6.73
N LEU A 428 13.07 29.08 6.90
CA LEU A 428 12.18 29.41 5.78
C LEU A 428 12.33 30.86 5.31
N CYS A 429 12.81 31.77 6.15
CA CYS A 429 13.02 33.19 5.80
C CYS A 429 14.29 33.43 4.95
N LEU A 430 15.18 32.45 4.82
CA LEU A 430 16.44 32.60 4.08
C LEU A 430 16.36 32.05 2.62
N ARG A 431 15.18 31.61 2.16
CA ARG A 431 14.98 31.05 0.81
C ARG A 431 13.91 31.79 -0.01
N LEU A 432 13.51 32.97 0.39
CA LEU A 432 12.75 33.95 -0.37
C LEU A 432 13.71 35.06 -0.81
#